data_2fd30aaed8176b0aab1d001057fda684
#
_entry.id   2fd30aaed8176b0aab1d001057fda684
#
_cell.length_a   1.000
_cell.length_b   1.000
_cell.length_c   1.000
_cell.angle_alpha   90.00
_cell.angle_beta   90.00
_cell.angle_gamma   90.00
#
_symmetry.space_group_name_H-M   'P 1'
#
loop_
_entity.id
_entity.type
_entity.pdbx_description
1 polymer ?
#
loop_
_entity_poly.entity_id
_entity_poly.type
_entity_poly.pdbx_seq_one_letter_code
_entity_poly.pdbx_strand_id
1 'polypeptide(L)'
;MIYFPRMAIVYIGTSGFSYRDWVGPFYPPELPAADRLHFYCQRFAFLELNSTYYRIPEEPSMQALLARARGGGLRSLVVKAPGDLTHRGVDRPRRGSGELTASEAVQRTRAGMQALAGDPLFSGMLLQFPFSFRYTPGNRRYLGWLLDELGPTLEPASLMVEFRHRSWERASVWRGLVERGAQSVAVDLPSLEGLPGTITGPLGPAVSAAELPGYVRLHGRRADTWWSGDSTTRYDYEYSDTELREIATAVAGLAQSIDRAGLYVAFNNHFAAQAVRNAISLRRMLAERGIETALPLTRND
;
A
#
# COMPACT_ATOMS: atom_id res chain seq x y z
N MET A 1 13.50 -21.91 -27.23
CA MET A 1 13.88 -20.80 -26.34
C MET A 1 13.12 -21.01 -25.04
N ILE A 2 13.78 -21.44 -23.96
CA ILE A 2 13.13 -21.68 -22.67
C ILE A 2 12.85 -20.29 -22.09
N TYR A 3 11.58 -19.91 -22.01
CA TYR A 3 11.14 -18.66 -21.38
C TYR A 3 11.26 -18.85 -19.86
N PHE A 4 12.32 -18.29 -19.27
CA PHE A 4 12.37 -18.13 -17.81
C PHE A 4 11.49 -16.92 -17.46
N PRO A 5 10.41 -17.08 -16.69
CA PRO A 5 9.64 -15.94 -16.24
C PRO A 5 10.57 -15.00 -15.47
N ARG A 6 10.59 -13.73 -15.86
CA ARG A 6 11.40 -12.71 -15.20
C ARG A 6 10.80 -12.51 -13.80
N MET A 7 11.57 -12.78 -12.76
CA MET A 7 11.14 -12.50 -11.38
C MET A 7 10.79 -11.03 -11.22
N ALA A 8 9.73 -10.74 -10.46
CA ALA A 8 9.36 -9.36 -10.15
C ALA A 8 10.42 -8.69 -9.28
N ILE A 9 10.74 -7.45 -9.59
CA ILE A 9 11.56 -6.60 -8.71
C ILE A 9 10.76 -6.24 -7.46
N VAL A 10 11.34 -6.42 -6.27
CA VAL A 10 10.67 -6.10 -5.01
C VAL A 10 10.97 -4.67 -4.58
N TYR A 11 9.93 -3.86 -4.47
CA TYR A 11 9.98 -2.48 -4.01
C TYR A 11 9.61 -2.43 -2.52
N ILE A 12 10.57 -2.12 -1.64
CA ILE A 12 10.34 -2.10 -0.19
C ILE A 12 10.37 -0.66 0.31
N GLY A 13 9.40 -0.31 1.15
CA GLY A 13 9.29 1.00 1.77
C GLY A 13 8.30 1.02 2.92
N THR A 14 7.79 2.19 3.25
CA THR A 14 6.91 2.41 4.39
C THR A 14 5.61 3.08 4.00
N SER A 15 4.59 2.88 4.81
CA SER A 15 3.33 3.60 4.76
C SER A 15 3.48 4.96 5.45
N GLY A 16 3.76 5.99 4.66
CA GLY A 16 4.13 7.32 5.14
C GLY A 16 5.63 7.46 5.44
N PHE A 17 6.06 8.72 5.57
CA PHE A 17 7.46 9.08 5.80
C PHE A 17 7.61 10.23 6.82
N SER A 18 6.57 10.97 7.15
CA SER A 18 6.66 12.21 7.91
C SER A 18 6.13 12.06 9.34
N TYR A 19 6.72 11.14 10.10
CA TYR A 19 6.37 10.90 11.50
C TYR A 19 7.34 11.66 12.42
N ARG A 20 6.79 12.24 13.52
CA ARG A 20 7.61 13.01 14.48
C ARG A 20 8.56 12.13 15.29
N ASP A 21 8.11 10.95 15.65
CA ASP A 21 8.84 9.93 16.40
C ASP A 21 9.96 9.23 15.61
N TRP A 22 10.09 9.58 14.30
CA TRP A 22 11.21 9.16 13.47
C TRP A 22 12.44 10.08 13.60
N VAL A 23 12.29 11.25 14.24
CA VAL A 23 13.41 12.16 14.53
C VAL A 23 14.28 11.54 15.63
N GLY A 24 15.56 11.40 15.37
CA GLY A 24 16.52 10.64 16.16
C GLY A 24 16.70 9.22 15.63
N PRO A 25 15.67 8.36 15.66
CA PRO A 25 15.82 6.98 15.17
C PRO A 25 16.08 6.81 13.67
N PHE A 26 15.60 7.73 12.86
CA PHE A 26 15.78 7.69 11.39
C PHE A 26 16.21 9.04 10.80
N TYR A 27 15.52 10.12 11.14
CA TYR A 27 15.90 11.45 10.68
C TYR A 27 16.91 12.09 11.66
N PRO A 28 18.01 12.70 11.16
CA PRO A 28 18.84 13.55 12.00
C PRO A 28 18.01 14.62 12.73
N PRO A 29 18.29 14.90 14.01
CA PRO A 29 17.52 15.87 14.79
C PRO A 29 17.44 17.26 14.15
N GLU A 30 18.50 17.65 13.46
CA GLU A 30 18.64 18.95 12.76
C GLU A 30 17.96 18.99 11.39
N LEU A 31 17.49 17.85 10.85
CA LEU A 31 16.90 17.81 9.50
C LEU A 31 15.54 18.52 9.47
N PRO A 32 15.38 19.58 8.66
CA PRO A 32 14.11 20.26 8.51
C PRO A 32 13.00 19.32 8.04
N ALA A 33 11.78 19.53 8.52
CA ALA A 33 10.64 18.71 8.10
C ALA A 33 10.41 18.75 6.57
N ALA A 34 10.73 19.86 5.92
CA ALA A 34 10.66 20.01 4.48
C ALA A 34 11.59 19.05 3.72
N ASP A 35 12.71 18.67 4.30
CA ASP A 35 13.73 17.86 3.65
C ASP A 35 13.57 16.34 3.91
N ARG A 36 12.64 15.96 4.80
CA ARG A 36 12.41 14.56 5.17
C ARG A 36 12.04 13.67 4.00
N LEU A 37 11.24 14.16 3.03
CA LEU A 37 10.91 13.40 1.84
C LEU A 37 12.17 13.10 1.00
N HIS A 38 13.00 14.10 0.77
CA HIS A 38 14.25 13.93 0.03
C HIS A 38 15.18 12.93 0.74
N PHE A 39 15.36 13.07 2.05
CA PHE A 39 16.16 12.16 2.87
C PHE A 39 15.63 10.70 2.83
N TYR A 40 14.29 10.54 2.87
CA TYR A 40 13.64 9.24 2.76
C TYR A 40 13.91 8.59 1.40
N CYS A 41 13.71 9.35 0.32
CA CYS A 41 13.87 8.85 -1.05
C CYS A 41 15.31 8.46 -1.39
N GLN A 42 16.31 8.98 -0.68
CA GLN A 42 17.71 8.53 -0.81
C GLN A 42 17.95 7.13 -0.19
N ARG A 43 17.01 6.59 0.59
CA ARG A 43 17.14 5.32 1.32
C ARG A 43 16.16 4.25 0.87
N PHE A 44 15.03 4.68 0.35
CA PHE A 44 13.95 3.82 -0.13
C PHE A 44 13.53 4.19 -1.54
N ALA A 45 13.44 3.17 -2.40
CA ALA A 45 12.96 3.32 -3.77
C ALA A 45 11.42 3.38 -3.87
N PHE A 46 10.71 3.08 -2.79
CA PHE A 46 9.26 3.00 -2.73
C PHE A 46 8.69 3.77 -1.55
N LEU A 47 7.55 4.43 -1.78
CA LEU A 47 6.76 5.13 -0.76
C LEU A 47 5.26 4.88 -0.96
N GLU A 48 4.55 4.55 0.12
CA GLU A 48 3.10 4.68 0.18
C GLU A 48 2.74 6.02 0.85
N LEU A 49 2.07 6.90 0.13
CA LEU A 49 1.63 8.19 0.65
C LEU A 49 0.29 8.03 1.39
N ASN A 50 0.29 8.26 2.71
CA ASN A 50 -0.87 8.09 3.57
C ASN A 50 -1.61 9.38 3.90
N SER A 51 -1.01 10.56 3.72
CA SER A 51 -1.63 11.85 4.07
C SER A 51 -2.91 12.14 3.30
N THR A 52 -3.04 11.60 2.11
CA THR A 52 -4.22 11.70 1.24
C THR A 52 -5.46 10.97 1.78
N TYR A 53 -5.30 10.06 2.75
CA TYR A 53 -6.42 9.45 3.45
C TYR A 53 -7.25 10.46 4.25
N TYR A 54 -6.58 11.45 4.83
CA TYR A 54 -7.22 12.46 5.69
C TYR A 54 -7.79 13.64 4.92
N ARG A 55 -7.28 13.90 3.73
CA ARG A 55 -7.68 15.01 2.87
C ARG A 55 -7.56 14.60 1.40
N ILE A 56 -8.60 14.86 0.62
CA ILE A 56 -8.56 14.65 -0.84
C ILE A 56 -7.40 15.48 -1.41
N PRO A 57 -6.50 14.88 -2.21
CA PRO A 57 -5.35 15.57 -2.75
C PRO A 57 -5.76 16.67 -3.72
N GLU A 58 -4.95 17.72 -3.76
CA GLU A 58 -5.05 18.79 -4.75
C GLU A 58 -3.92 18.64 -5.78
N GLU A 59 -4.21 18.86 -7.05
CA GLU A 59 -3.26 18.64 -8.14
C GLU A 59 -1.92 19.35 -7.93
N PRO A 60 -1.85 20.66 -7.57
CA PRO A 60 -0.57 21.34 -7.35
C PRO A 60 0.28 20.70 -6.23
N SER A 61 -0.39 20.17 -5.20
CA SER A 61 0.29 19.48 -4.10
C SER A 61 0.90 18.16 -4.56
N MET A 62 0.22 17.44 -5.47
CA MET A 62 0.74 16.20 -6.04
C MET A 62 1.89 16.46 -7.02
N GLN A 63 1.82 17.50 -7.82
CA GLN A 63 2.93 17.95 -8.69
C GLN A 63 4.19 18.27 -7.88
N ALA A 64 4.04 19.07 -6.81
CA ALA A 64 5.16 19.42 -5.93
C ALA A 64 5.76 18.18 -5.23
N LEU A 65 4.92 17.23 -4.81
CA LEU A 65 5.35 15.97 -4.21
C LEU A 65 6.16 15.14 -5.20
N LEU A 66 5.67 14.96 -6.44
CA LEU A 66 6.36 14.20 -7.49
C LEU A 66 7.74 14.80 -7.79
N ALA A 67 7.83 16.11 -7.96
CA ALA A 67 9.10 16.78 -8.25
C ALA A 67 10.14 16.54 -7.13
N ARG A 68 9.70 16.63 -5.86
CA ARG A 68 10.57 16.40 -4.69
C ARG A 68 10.96 14.93 -4.54
N ALA A 69 10.03 14.01 -4.77
CA ALA A 69 10.27 12.57 -4.68
C ALA A 69 11.26 12.11 -5.76
N ARG A 70 11.08 12.59 -6.99
CA ARG A 70 11.99 12.34 -8.12
C ARG A 70 13.39 12.87 -7.84
N GLY A 71 13.51 14.11 -7.36
CA GLY A 71 14.79 14.70 -6.96
C GLY A 71 15.50 13.96 -5.83
N GLY A 72 14.79 13.18 -5.03
CA GLY A 72 15.35 12.32 -3.98
C GLY A 72 15.73 10.91 -4.44
N GLY A 73 15.37 10.50 -5.66
CA GLY A 73 15.69 9.17 -6.19
C GLY A 73 14.60 8.11 -5.98
N LEU A 74 13.37 8.52 -5.62
CA LEU A 74 12.23 7.58 -5.52
C LEU A 74 11.96 6.95 -6.91
N ARG A 75 11.59 5.68 -6.92
CA ARG A 75 11.28 4.94 -8.16
C ARG A 75 9.81 4.54 -8.26
N SER A 76 9.11 4.50 -7.14
CA SER A 76 7.71 4.08 -7.10
C SER A 76 6.96 4.77 -5.97
N LEU A 77 5.76 5.24 -6.30
CA LEU A 77 4.82 5.89 -5.40
C LEU A 77 3.45 5.21 -5.50
N VAL A 78 2.93 4.75 -4.36
CA VAL A 78 1.53 4.39 -4.21
C VAL A 78 0.84 5.45 -3.36
N VAL A 79 -0.35 5.88 -3.76
CA VAL A 79 -1.13 6.89 -3.03
C VAL A 79 -2.34 6.22 -2.38
N LYS A 80 -2.49 6.35 -1.07
CA LYS A 80 -3.68 5.85 -0.38
C LYS A 80 -4.89 6.73 -0.68
N ALA A 81 -5.99 6.11 -1.08
CA ALA A 81 -7.24 6.78 -1.38
C ALA A 81 -7.79 7.54 -0.17
N PRO A 82 -8.48 8.67 -0.37
CA PRO A 82 -9.17 9.39 0.69
C PRO A 82 -10.18 8.51 1.45
N GLY A 83 -10.28 8.74 2.76
CA GLY A 83 -11.25 8.05 3.62
C GLY A 83 -12.71 8.26 3.17
N ASP A 84 -12.99 9.34 2.46
CA ASP A 84 -14.29 9.62 1.86
C ASP A 84 -14.72 8.53 0.85
N LEU A 85 -13.78 7.86 0.20
CA LEU A 85 -14.05 6.78 -0.76
C LEU A 85 -14.17 5.40 -0.09
N THR A 86 -13.48 5.18 1.02
CA THR A 86 -13.34 3.83 1.58
C THR A 86 -14.01 3.64 2.94
N HIS A 87 -14.13 4.69 3.75
CA HIS A 87 -14.64 4.63 5.12
C HIS A 87 -15.95 5.38 5.32
N ARG A 88 -16.19 6.46 4.59
CA ARG A 88 -17.36 7.32 4.76
C ARG A 88 -18.50 7.03 3.79
N GLY A 89 -18.19 6.56 2.58
CA GLY A 89 -19.17 6.35 1.51
C GLY A 89 -20.00 5.06 1.60
N VAL A 90 -19.60 4.11 2.43
CA VAL A 90 -20.05 2.71 2.33
C VAL A 90 -21.22 2.38 3.24
N ASP A 91 -21.29 2.90 4.45
CA ASP A 91 -22.23 2.42 5.48
C ASP A 91 -23.07 3.51 6.16
N ARG A 92 -22.95 4.78 5.79
CA ARG A 92 -23.69 5.86 6.48
C ARG A 92 -24.38 6.77 5.48
N PRO A 93 -25.71 6.89 5.55
CA PRO A 93 -26.38 8.04 4.97
C PRO A 93 -25.80 9.29 5.63
N ARG A 94 -25.31 10.21 4.82
CA ARG A 94 -24.67 11.44 5.27
C ARG A 94 -25.66 12.26 6.09
N ARG A 95 -25.27 12.55 7.31
CA ARG A 95 -25.99 13.50 8.19
C ARG A 95 -25.13 14.75 8.31
N GLY A 96 -25.50 15.79 7.59
CA GLY A 96 -24.89 17.12 7.74
C GLY A 96 -24.70 17.87 6.43
N SER A 97 -24.97 19.17 6.43
CA SER A 97 -24.65 20.10 5.36
C SER A 97 -23.12 20.24 5.28
N GLY A 98 -22.51 19.81 4.18
CA GLY A 98 -21.08 19.97 3.91
C GLY A 98 -20.30 18.67 3.65
N GLU A 99 -20.89 17.49 3.85
CA GLU A 99 -20.25 16.22 3.48
C GLU A 99 -20.40 15.91 1.98
N LEU A 100 -19.30 15.49 1.34
CA LEU A 100 -19.30 15.12 -0.08
C LEU A 100 -20.12 13.84 -0.33
N THR A 101 -20.82 13.75 -1.43
CA THR A 101 -21.35 12.48 -1.95
C THR A 101 -20.20 11.58 -2.43
N ALA A 102 -20.42 10.28 -2.52
CA ALA A 102 -19.40 9.38 -3.07
C ALA A 102 -18.97 9.80 -4.48
N SER A 103 -19.91 10.26 -5.30
CA SER A 103 -19.64 10.75 -6.65
C SER A 103 -18.79 12.03 -6.64
N GLU A 104 -19.10 13.00 -5.76
CA GLU A 104 -18.30 14.21 -5.61
C GLU A 104 -16.89 13.91 -5.07
N ALA A 105 -16.77 12.97 -4.12
CA ALA A 105 -15.48 12.52 -3.62
C ALA A 105 -14.63 11.87 -4.71
N VAL A 106 -15.24 11.04 -5.57
CA VAL A 106 -14.58 10.47 -6.76
C VAL A 106 -14.12 11.56 -7.70
N GLN A 107 -15.00 12.49 -8.07
CA GLN A 107 -14.65 13.59 -9.00
C GLN A 107 -13.49 14.44 -8.50
N ARG A 108 -13.51 14.83 -7.19
CA ARG A 108 -12.43 15.59 -6.58
C ARG A 108 -11.12 14.79 -6.50
N THR A 109 -11.22 13.49 -6.19
CA THR A 109 -10.05 12.62 -6.16
C THR A 109 -9.43 12.50 -7.55
N ARG A 110 -10.23 12.28 -8.59
CA ARG A 110 -9.77 12.23 -9.99
C ARG A 110 -9.05 13.52 -10.39
N ALA A 111 -9.64 14.67 -10.08
CA ALA A 111 -9.03 15.97 -10.36
C ALA A 111 -7.69 16.13 -9.64
N GLY A 112 -7.62 15.79 -8.35
CA GLY A 112 -6.38 15.89 -7.58
C GLY A 112 -5.29 14.90 -8.01
N MET A 113 -5.67 13.77 -8.61
CA MET A 113 -4.75 12.75 -9.10
C MET A 113 -4.29 12.99 -10.54
N GLN A 114 -4.80 14.01 -11.24
CA GLN A 114 -4.48 14.30 -12.64
C GLN A 114 -2.97 14.45 -12.88
N ALA A 115 -2.26 15.07 -11.93
CA ALA A 115 -0.81 15.23 -12.01
C ALA A 115 -0.02 13.91 -11.95
N LEU A 116 -0.62 12.85 -11.42
CA LEU A 116 0.00 11.53 -11.30
C LEU A 116 -0.33 10.63 -12.50
N ALA A 117 -1.41 10.91 -13.22
CA ALA A 117 -1.84 10.12 -14.36
C ALA A 117 -0.74 10.05 -15.43
N GLY A 118 -0.32 8.85 -15.79
CA GLY A 118 0.77 8.63 -16.76
C GLY A 118 2.19 8.92 -16.26
N ASP A 119 2.37 9.42 -15.03
CA ASP A 119 3.72 9.62 -14.47
C ASP A 119 4.37 8.26 -14.14
N PRO A 120 5.58 7.95 -14.64
CA PRO A 120 6.25 6.66 -14.41
C PRO A 120 6.58 6.39 -12.94
N LEU A 121 6.59 7.41 -12.09
CA LEU A 121 6.78 7.27 -10.65
C LEU A 121 5.53 6.74 -9.95
N PHE A 122 4.34 6.98 -10.51
CA PHE A 122 3.07 6.58 -9.93
C PHE A 122 2.71 5.15 -10.28
N SER A 123 2.74 4.27 -9.30
CA SER A 123 2.46 2.83 -9.47
C SER A 123 1.02 2.45 -9.18
N GLY A 124 0.27 3.25 -8.42
CA GLY A 124 -1.13 2.95 -8.15
C GLY A 124 -1.75 3.70 -6.98
N MET A 125 -3.07 3.47 -6.84
CA MET A 125 -3.85 3.97 -5.72
C MET A 125 -4.32 2.80 -4.84
N LEU A 126 -4.10 2.92 -3.53
CA LEU A 126 -4.52 1.95 -2.53
C LEU A 126 -5.93 2.28 -2.02
N LEU A 127 -6.89 1.42 -2.30
CA LEU A 127 -8.24 1.41 -1.73
C LEU A 127 -8.26 0.47 -0.51
N GLN A 128 -8.00 0.98 0.69
CA GLN A 128 -8.07 0.19 1.91
C GLN A 128 -9.42 0.35 2.57
N PHE A 129 -10.20 -0.73 2.63
CA PHE A 129 -11.52 -0.76 3.26
C PHE A 129 -11.45 -1.15 4.75
N PRO A 130 -12.37 -0.62 5.59
CA PRO A 130 -12.41 -0.95 7.01
C PRO A 130 -12.94 -2.36 7.27
N PHE A 131 -12.81 -2.85 8.51
CA PHE A 131 -13.34 -4.14 8.96
C PHE A 131 -14.87 -4.27 8.80
N SER A 132 -15.60 -3.15 8.94
CA SER A 132 -17.05 -3.11 8.73
C SER A 132 -17.48 -3.35 7.27
N PHE A 133 -16.57 -3.18 6.31
CA PHE A 133 -16.84 -3.42 4.89
C PHE A 133 -16.85 -4.90 4.58
N ARG A 134 -17.98 -5.56 4.87
CA ARG A 134 -18.19 -7.00 4.66
C ARG A 134 -18.67 -7.30 3.25
N TYR A 135 -18.51 -8.55 2.81
CA TYR A 135 -18.99 -9.03 1.51
C TYR A 135 -20.52 -9.12 1.50
N THR A 136 -21.16 -8.06 1.09
CA THR A 136 -22.61 -7.94 0.90
C THR A 136 -22.93 -7.53 -0.54
N PRO A 137 -24.16 -7.74 -1.04
CA PRO A 137 -24.54 -7.27 -2.38
C PRO A 137 -24.34 -5.77 -2.58
N GLY A 138 -24.63 -4.95 -1.54
CA GLY A 138 -24.43 -3.49 -1.58
C GLY A 138 -22.96 -3.12 -1.71
N ASN A 139 -22.10 -3.68 -0.86
CA ASN A 139 -20.67 -3.39 -0.85
C ASN A 139 -19.97 -3.90 -2.14
N ARG A 140 -20.43 -5.02 -2.70
CA ARG A 140 -19.94 -5.50 -4.00
C ARG A 140 -20.25 -4.52 -5.14
N ARG A 141 -21.49 -4.01 -5.19
CA ARG A 141 -21.87 -3.00 -6.19
C ARG A 141 -21.08 -1.71 -6.01
N TYR A 142 -20.91 -1.27 -4.76
CA TYR A 142 -20.11 -0.08 -4.47
C TYR A 142 -18.65 -0.24 -4.90
N LEU A 143 -18.01 -1.36 -4.55
CA LEU A 143 -16.65 -1.64 -4.98
C LEU A 143 -16.52 -1.65 -6.50
N GLY A 144 -17.41 -2.37 -7.20
CA GLY A 144 -17.41 -2.40 -8.66
C GLY A 144 -17.52 -1.00 -9.27
N TRP A 145 -18.52 -0.22 -8.83
CA TRP A 145 -18.68 1.18 -9.24
C TRP A 145 -17.43 2.03 -9.00
N LEU A 146 -16.83 1.91 -7.81
CA LEU A 146 -15.63 2.70 -7.46
C LEU A 146 -14.43 2.34 -8.35
N LEU A 147 -14.25 1.06 -8.66
CA LEU A 147 -13.19 0.62 -9.57
C LEU A 147 -13.43 1.11 -11.00
N ASP A 148 -14.67 1.02 -11.49
CA ASP A 148 -15.06 1.48 -12.83
C ASP A 148 -14.89 3.01 -12.98
N GLU A 149 -15.13 3.78 -11.91
CA GLU A 149 -14.95 5.24 -11.90
C GLU A 149 -13.50 5.68 -11.82
N LEU A 150 -12.67 5.01 -11.00
CA LEU A 150 -11.30 5.45 -10.77
C LEU A 150 -10.28 4.85 -11.75
N GLY A 151 -10.48 3.59 -12.17
CA GLY A 151 -9.51 2.85 -12.99
C GLY A 151 -9.05 3.63 -14.23
N PRO A 152 -9.95 4.08 -15.10
CA PRO A 152 -9.57 4.75 -16.35
C PRO A 152 -8.76 6.04 -16.15
N THR A 153 -8.93 6.73 -15.01
CA THR A 153 -8.19 7.97 -14.72
C THR A 153 -6.75 7.72 -14.33
N LEU A 154 -6.45 6.53 -13.80
CA LEU A 154 -5.16 6.22 -13.20
C LEU A 154 -4.23 5.43 -14.14
N GLU A 155 -4.71 4.97 -15.27
CA GLU A 155 -3.91 4.20 -16.23
C GLU A 155 -2.61 4.92 -16.63
N PRO A 156 -1.51 4.17 -16.78
CA PRO A 156 -1.34 2.71 -16.67
C PRO A 156 -1.17 2.17 -15.24
N ALA A 157 -1.26 3.03 -14.21
CA ALA A 157 -1.15 2.62 -12.82
C ALA A 157 -2.37 1.81 -12.36
N SER A 158 -2.20 0.96 -11.35
CA SER A 158 -3.22 0.02 -10.89
C SER A 158 -3.98 0.52 -9.67
N LEU A 159 -5.26 0.13 -9.56
CA LEU A 159 -5.97 0.15 -8.29
C LEU A 159 -5.57 -1.08 -7.46
N MET A 160 -5.24 -0.86 -6.19
CA MET A 160 -4.83 -1.89 -5.24
C MET A 160 -5.85 -1.94 -4.10
N VAL A 161 -6.50 -3.09 -3.90
CA VAL A 161 -7.64 -3.22 -2.97
C VAL A 161 -7.23 -4.05 -1.75
N GLU A 162 -7.26 -3.41 -0.58
CA GLU A 162 -7.04 -4.07 0.70
C GLU A 162 -8.36 -4.26 1.45
N PHE A 163 -8.68 -5.50 1.75
CA PHE A 163 -9.80 -5.84 2.62
C PHE A 163 -9.32 -6.11 4.04
N ARG A 164 -10.12 -5.68 5.02
CA ARG A 164 -9.88 -5.92 6.44
C ARG A 164 -10.83 -6.95 7.04
N HIS A 165 -11.70 -7.56 6.23
CA HIS A 165 -12.63 -8.59 6.66
C HIS A 165 -12.52 -9.82 5.74
N ARG A 166 -12.32 -11.01 6.35
CA ARG A 166 -12.11 -12.30 5.64
C ARG A 166 -13.25 -12.71 4.72
N SER A 167 -14.44 -12.13 4.86
CA SER A 167 -15.58 -12.47 3.97
C SER A 167 -15.30 -12.16 2.49
N TRP A 168 -14.30 -11.34 2.19
CA TRP A 168 -13.86 -11.02 0.83
C TRP A 168 -12.87 -12.04 0.24
N GLU A 169 -12.36 -12.98 1.02
CA GLU A 169 -11.43 -14.02 0.57
C GLU A 169 -12.14 -15.06 -0.29
N ARG A 170 -12.42 -14.72 -1.54
CA ARG A 170 -13.16 -15.55 -2.51
C ARG A 170 -12.50 -15.46 -3.88
N ALA A 171 -12.38 -16.62 -4.58
CA ALA A 171 -11.84 -16.66 -5.94
C ALA A 171 -12.58 -15.72 -6.91
N SER A 172 -13.91 -15.60 -6.76
CA SER A 172 -14.70 -14.67 -7.59
C SER A 172 -14.39 -13.19 -7.34
N VAL A 173 -13.88 -12.85 -6.15
CA VAL A 173 -13.44 -11.49 -5.84
C VAL A 173 -12.12 -11.22 -6.54
N TRP A 174 -11.15 -12.12 -6.41
CA TRP A 174 -9.83 -11.96 -7.05
C TRP A 174 -9.95 -11.83 -8.56
N ARG A 175 -10.71 -12.73 -9.21
CA ARG A 175 -10.98 -12.62 -10.65
C ARG A 175 -11.66 -11.29 -11.02
N GLY A 176 -12.69 -10.90 -10.28
CA GLY A 176 -13.41 -9.65 -10.54
C GLY A 176 -12.58 -8.38 -10.34
N LEU A 177 -11.52 -8.41 -9.52
CA LEU A 177 -10.52 -7.34 -9.43
C LEU A 177 -9.66 -7.30 -10.69
N VAL A 178 -9.10 -8.46 -11.09
CA VAL A 178 -8.24 -8.57 -12.27
C VAL A 178 -8.98 -8.16 -13.56
N GLU A 179 -10.23 -8.57 -13.72
CA GLU A 179 -11.11 -8.17 -14.85
C GLU A 179 -11.30 -6.65 -14.98
N ARG A 180 -11.08 -5.90 -13.88
CA ARG A 180 -11.12 -4.43 -13.81
C ARG A 180 -9.76 -3.77 -13.74
N GLY A 181 -8.68 -4.50 -14.03
CA GLY A 181 -7.32 -3.98 -13.93
C GLY A 181 -6.87 -3.66 -12.49
N ALA A 182 -7.62 -4.14 -11.49
CA ALA A 182 -7.28 -3.94 -10.08
C ALA A 182 -6.53 -5.15 -9.50
N GLN A 183 -5.83 -4.94 -8.41
CA GLN A 183 -5.04 -5.96 -7.72
C GLN A 183 -5.54 -6.13 -6.28
N SER A 184 -5.48 -7.37 -5.77
CA SER A 184 -5.62 -7.62 -4.34
C SER A 184 -4.35 -7.22 -3.59
N VAL A 185 -4.49 -6.85 -2.31
CA VAL A 185 -3.38 -6.58 -1.39
C VAL A 185 -3.30 -7.72 -0.38
N ALA A 186 -2.14 -8.35 -0.27
CA ALA A 186 -1.85 -9.25 0.83
C ALA A 186 -1.47 -8.45 2.08
N VAL A 187 -1.85 -8.95 3.23
CA VAL A 187 -1.60 -8.28 4.51
C VAL A 187 -0.89 -9.19 5.50
N ASP A 188 -0.15 -8.60 6.44
CA ASP A 188 0.24 -9.25 7.68
C ASP A 188 -0.40 -8.49 8.85
N LEU A 189 -1.21 -9.20 9.62
CA LEU A 189 -2.09 -8.71 10.67
C LEU A 189 -2.03 -9.67 11.87
N PRO A 190 -2.47 -9.27 13.06
CA PRO A 190 -2.66 -10.22 14.14
C PRO A 190 -3.69 -11.29 13.76
N SER A 191 -3.50 -12.51 14.27
CA SER A 191 -4.46 -13.60 14.06
C SER A 191 -5.68 -13.40 14.97
N LEU A 192 -6.69 -12.69 14.46
CA LEU A 192 -7.93 -12.39 15.17
C LEU A 192 -9.15 -12.78 14.33
N GLU A 193 -10.24 -13.12 15.00
CA GLU A 193 -11.47 -13.55 14.32
C GLU A 193 -11.98 -12.47 13.36
N GLY A 194 -12.34 -12.89 12.15
CA GLY A 194 -12.90 -12.03 11.10
C GLY A 194 -11.87 -11.26 10.30
N LEU A 195 -10.60 -11.15 10.72
CA LEU A 195 -9.54 -10.59 9.90
C LEU A 195 -9.16 -11.55 8.75
N PRO A 196 -8.62 -11.03 7.64
CA PRO A 196 -8.14 -11.85 6.54
C PRO A 196 -6.91 -12.69 6.93
N GLY A 197 -6.62 -13.71 6.14
CA GLY A 197 -5.38 -14.48 6.25
C GLY A 197 -4.14 -13.60 6.03
N THR A 198 -3.02 -14.00 6.66
CA THR A 198 -1.77 -13.28 6.56
C THR A 198 -0.93 -13.76 5.39
N ILE A 199 0.02 -12.95 4.93
CA ILE A 199 0.94 -13.32 3.84
C ILE A 199 1.77 -14.59 4.15
N THR A 200 2.02 -14.88 5.40
CA THR A 200 2.75 -16.09 5.84
C THR A 200 1.86 -17.33 5.94
N GLY A 201 0.55 -17.15 5.74
CA GLY A 201 -0.44 -18.22 5.64
C GLY A 201 -0.93 -18.45 4.21
N PRO A 202 -1.98 -19.23 4.01
CA PRO A 202 -2.60 -19.36 2.71
C PRO A 202 -3.11 -18.00 2.19
N LEU A 203 -2.66 -17.59 1.01
CA LEU A 203 -3.05 -16.33 0.37
C LEU A 203 -4.50 -16.33 -0.17
N GLY A 204 -5.32 -17.20 0.30
CA GLY A 204 -6.68 -17.36 -0.22
C GLY A 204 -6.72 -18.08 -1.59
N PRO A 205 -7.86 -18.06 -2.26
CA PRO A 205 -8.11 -18.89 -3.43
C PRO A 205 -7.63 -18.24 -4.75
N ALA A 206 -6.38 -17.82 -4.84
CA ALA A 206 -5.77 -17.39 -6.11
C ALA A 206 -5.74 -18.57 -7.10
N VAL A 207 -6.14 -18.33 -8.34
CA VAL A 207 -6.24 -19.38 -9.36
C VAL A 207 -5.23 -19.19 -10.50
N SER A 208 -4.64 -18.01 -10.64
CA SER A 208 -3.61 -17.71 -11.66
C SER A 208 -2.57 -16.74 -11.13
N ALA A 209 -1.42 -16.66 -11.82
CA ALA A 209 -0.36 -15.70 -11.49
C ALA A 209 -0.86 -14.23 -11.51
N ALA A 210 -1.78 -13.91 -12.41
CA ALA A 210 -2.37 -12.57 -12.52
C ALA A 210 -3.26 -12.21 -11.31
N GLU A 211 -3.81 -13.20 -10.60
CA GLU A 211 -4.68 -13.01 -9.43
C GLU A 211 -3.88 -12.91 -8.12
N LEU A 212 -2.60 -13.27 -8.13
CA LEU A 212 -1.74 -13.15 -6.95
C LEU A 212 -1.52 -11.69 -6.58
N PRO A 213 -1.39 -11.37 -5.28
CA PRO A 213 -1.17 -10.00 -4.84
C PRO A 213 0.15 -9.43 -5.38
N GLY A 214 0.09 -8.27 -6.01
CA GLY A 214 1.28 -7.48 -6.38
C GLY A 214 1.65 -6.44 -5.32
N TYR A 215 0.93 -6.39 -4.22
CA TYR A 215 1.15 -5.48 -3.11
C TYR A 215 0.98 -6.17 -1.76
N VAL A 216 1.93 -5.96 -0.86
CA VAL A 216 1.96 -6.52 0.49
C VAL A 216 2.00 -5.37 1.50
N ARG A 217 1.15 -5.42 2.53
CA ARG A 217 1.17 -4.44 3.62
C ARG A 217 1.35 -5.13 4.98
N LEU A 218 2.40 -4.73 5.69
CA LEU A 218 2.82 -5.30 6.96
C LEU A 218 2.42 -4.36 8.10
N HIS A 219 1.38 -4.75 8.86
CA HIS A 219 0.76 -3.88 9.88
C HIS A 219 1.23 -4.13 11.30
N GLY A 220 2.01 -5.19 11.51
CA GLY A 220 2.32 -5.71 12.84
C GLY A 220 1.27 -6.72 13.33
N ARG A 221 1.66 -7.53 14.31
CA ARG A 221 0.87 -8.65 14.83
C ARG A 221 0.35 -8.39 16.25
N ARG A 222 0.25 -7.11 16.66
CA ARG A 222 -0.20 -6.73 18.00
C ARG A 222 -1.71 -6.97 18.16
N ALA A 223 -2.09 -8.02 18.87
CA ALA A 223 -3.48 -8.44 19.02
C ALA A 223 -4.23 -7.69 20.13
N ASP A 224 -3.54 -7.39 21.24
CA ASP A 224 -4.12 -6.80 22.46
C ASP A 224 -4.74 -5.41 22.25
N THR A 225 -4.12 -4.58 21.41
CA THR A 225 -4.58 -3.22 21.11
C THR A 225 -5.23 -3.06 19.75
N TRP A 226 -5.43 -4.16 19.01
CA TRP A 226 -5.93 -4.09 17.63
C TRP A 226 -7.29 -3.42 17.49
N TRP A 227 -8.21 -3.74 18.40
CA TRP A 227 -9.57 -3.18 18.39
C TRP A 227 -9.75 -1.95 19.28
N SER A 228 -9.00 -1.85 20.37
CA SER A 228 -9.13 -0.80 21.39
C SER A 228 -8.10 0.32 21.27
N GLY A 229 -6.97 0.07 20.60
CA GLY A 229 -5.89 1.04 20.46
C GLY A 229 -6.16 2.14 19.44
N ASP A 230 -5.51 3.26 19.64
CA ASP A 230 -5.39 4.30 18.61
C ASP A 230 -4.43 3.86 17.48
N SER A 231 -4.18 4.73 16.52
CA SER A 231 -3.28 4.42 15.41
C SER A 231 -1.83 4.20 15.87
N THR A 232 -1.41 4.83 16.97
CA THR A 232 -0.04 4.69 17.50
C THR A 232 0.15 3.33 18.15
N THR A 233 -0.72 2.98 19.09
CA THR A 233 -0.63 1.71 19.84
C THR A 233 -0.91 0.49 18.98
N ARG A 234 -1.82 0.60 18.00
CA ARG A 234 -2.17 -0.49 17.08
C ARG A 234 -0.99 -0.91 16.21
N TYR A 235 -0.19 0.04 15.76
CA TYR A 235 0.93 -0.16 14.84
C TYR A 235 2.29 -0.11 15.54
N ASP A 236 2.32 -0.10 16.88
CA ASP A 236 3.52 -0.27 17.68
C ASP A 236 3.88 -1.76 17.74
N TYR A 237 4.61 -2.22 16.74
CA TYR A 237 5.05 -3.59 16.60
C TYR A 237 6.37 -3.67 15.86
N GLU A 238 7.40 -4.20 16.47
CA GLU A 238 8.66 -4.48 15.81
C GLU A 238 8.73 -5.97 15.46
N TYR A 239 8.74 -6.27 14.18
CA TYR A 239 8.92 -7.64 13.70
C TYR A 239 10.27 -8.18 14.12
N SER A 240 10.27 -9.37 14.69
CA SER A 240 11.49 -10.12 15.01
C SER A 240 12.17 -10.65 13.73
N ASP A 241 13.44 -10.98 13.83
CA ASP A 241 14.20 -11.59 12.73
C ASP A 241 13.55 -12.90 12.23
N THR A 242 12.95 -13.69 13.12
CA THR A 242 12.24 -14.93 12.75
C THR A 242 11.04 -14.62 11.88
N GLU A 243 10.18 -13.69 12.30
CA GLU A 243 9.01 -13.27 11.51
C GLU A 243 9.41 -12.63 10.19
N LEU A 244 10.49 -11.84 10.17
CA LEU A 244 10.98 -11.25 8.91
C LEU A 244 11.52 -12.31 7.95
N ARG A 245 12.12 -13.42 8.44
CA ARG A 245 12.52 -14.56 7.58
C ARG A 245 11.32 -15.28 6.98
N GLU A 246 10.23 -15.47 7.74
CA GLU A 246 8.96 -16.02 7.23
C GLU A 246 8.38 -15.12 6.15
N ILE A 247 8.30 -13.81 6.42
CA ILE A 247 7.83 -12.81 5.45
C ILE A 247 8.72 -12.80 4.20
N ALA A 248 10.05 -12.86 4.37
CA ALA A 248 10.99 -12.91 3.24
C ALA A 248 10.76 -14.14 2.35
N THR A 249 10.44 -15.29 2.96
CA THR A 249 10.11 -16.50 2.21
C THR A 249 8.82 -16.34 1.42
N ALA A 250 7.77 -15.78 2.03
CA ALA A 250 6.51 -15.53 1.36
C ALA A 250 6.64 -14.49 0.23
N VAL A 251 7.36 -13.38 0.47
CA VAL A 251 7.63 -12.34 -0.54
C VAL A 251 8.46 -12.90 -1.70
N ALA A 252 9.48 -13.72 -1.43
CA ALA A 252 10.27 -14.38 -2.47
C ALA A 252 9.42 -15.31 -3.34
N GLY A 253 8.54 -16.09 -2.73
CA GLY A 253 7.59 -16.94 -3.45
C GLY A 253 6.63 -16.14 -4.34
N LEU A 254 6.11 -15.02 -3.86
CA LEU A 254 5.30 -14.11 -4.67
C LEU A 254 6.11 -13.52 -5.84
N ALA A 255 7.31 -13.00 -5.59
CA ALA A 255 8.15 -12.39 -6.64
C ALA A 255 8.49 -13.36 -7.78
N GLN A 256 8.57 -14.66 -7.47
CA GLN A 256 8.79 -15.73 -8.46
C GLN A 256 7.52 -16.15 -9.19
N SER A 257 6.35 -15.94 -8.60
CA SER A 257 5.08 -16.52 -9.06
C SER A 257 4.14 -15.51 -9.72
N ILE A 258 4.27 -14.21 -9.43
CA ILE A 258 3.39 -13.19 -10.01
C ILE A 258 3.78 -12.85 -11.45
N ASP A 259 2.78 -12.55 -12.28
CA ASP A 259 2.98 -12.09 -13.65
C ASP A 259 2.99 -10.54 -13.71
N ARG A 260 3.96 -9.92 -13.03
CA ARG A 260 4.12 -8.46 -12.95
C ARG A 260 5.59 -8.08 -12.84
N ALA A 261 5.91 -6.88 -13.34
CA ALA A 261 7.27 -6.35 -13.27
C ALA A 261 7.70 -5.94 -11.85
N GLY A 262 6.75 -5.66 -10.96
CA GLY A 262 7.02 -5.20 -9.60
C GLY A 262 6.13 -5.83 -8.54
N LEU A 263 6.71 -6.08 -7.36
CA LEU A 263 6.03 -6.45 -6.12
C LEU A 263 6.34 -5.38 -5.06
N TYR A 264 5.30 -4.76 -4.52
CA TYR A 264 5.44 -3.69 -3.53
C TYR A 264 5.25 -4.23 -2.11
N VAL A 265 6.10 -3.79 -1.17
CA VAL A 265 6.03 -4.18 0.24
C VAL A 265 6.09 -2.92 1.11
N ALA A 266 4.99 -2.57 1.75
CA ALA A 266 4.87 -1.40 2.62
C ALA A 266 4.77 -1.81 4.10
N PHE A 267 5.71 -1.34 4.90
CA PHE A 267 5.65 -1.46 6.35
C PHE A 267 4.78 -0.34 6.94
N ASN A 268 3.71 -0.70 7.63
CA ASN A 268 2.77 0.23 8.28
C ASN A 268 2.90 0.25 9.82
N ASN A 269 3.83 -0.49 10.38
CA ASN A 269 4.19 -0.50 11.80
C ASN A 269 5.10 0.71 12.11
N HIS A 270 4.56 1.92 11.99
CA HIS A 270 5.33 3.16 11.90
C HIS A 270 5.91 3.67 13.21
N PHE A 271 5.44 3.21 14.39
CA PHE A 271 5.87 3.71 15.69
C PHE A 271 7.40 3.65 15.85
N ALA A 272 8.02 4.71 16.37
CA ALA A 272 9.45 4.83 16.67
C ALA A 272 10.38 4.32 15.53
N ALA A 273 10.01 4.53 14.28
CA ALA A 273 10.73 4.09 13.07
C ALA A 273 10.93 2.56 12.98
N GLN A 274 10.10 1.74 13.64
CA GLN A 274 10.12 0.27 13.51
C GLN A 274 9.95 -0.17 12.05
N ALA A 275 9.05 0.48 11.30
CA ALA A 275 8.85 0.24 9.88
C ALA A 275 10.15 0.39 9.06
N VAL A 276 10.96 1.40 9.37
CA VAL A 276 12.24 1.66 8.68
C VAL A 276 13.23 0.54 8.97
N ARG A 277 13.40 0.16 10.24
CA ARG A 277 14.33 -0.92 10.66
C ARG A 277 13.94 -2.24 10.03
N ASN A 278 12.65 -2.59 10.09
CA ASN A 278 12.14 -3.83 9.52
C ASN A 278 12.25 -3.85 7.98
N ALA A 279 12.01 -2.73 7.30
CA ALA A 279 12.17 -2.61 5.85
C ALA A 279 13.63 -2.84 5.41
N ILE A 280 14.60 -2.27 6.13
CA ILE A 280 16.03 -2.47 5.88
C ILE A 280 16.42 -3.95 6.12
N SER A 281 15.94 -4.55 7.20
CA SER A 281 16.21 -5.96 7.52
C SER A 281 15.62 -6.90 6.49
N LEU A 282 14.37 -6.68 6.06
CA LEU A 282 13.73 -7.49 5.01
C LEU A 282 14.50 -7.39 3.68
N ARG A 283 14.93 -6.18 3.29
CA ARG A 283 15.72 -5.98 2.07
C ARG A 283 17.00 -6.82 2.08
N ARG A 284 17.73 -6.83 3.21
CA ARG A 284 18.92 -7.66 3.39
C ARG A 284 18.60 -9.15 3.25
N MET A 285 17.55 -9.62 3.93
CA MET A 285 17.14 -11.04 3.90
C MET A 285 16.68 -11.51 2.51
N LEU A 286 16.09 -10.64 1.70
CA LEU A 286 15.74 -10.94 0.31
C LEU A 286 16.98 -10.99 -0.58
N ALA A 287 17.92 -10.07 -0.40
CA ALA A 287 19.20 -10.09 -1.12
C ALA A 287 19.99 -11.38 -0.84
N GLU A 288 20.02 -11.85 0.40
CA GLU A 288 20.63 -13.15 0.79
C GLU A 288 19.98 -14.36 0.07
N ARG A 289 18.74 -14.22 -0.42
CA ARG A 289 18.00 -15.21 -1.20
C ARG A 289 18.11 -15.00 -2.72
N GLY A 290 18.91 -14.03 -3.16
CA GLY A 290 19.05 -13.70 -4.57
C GLY A 290 17.81 -13.02 -5.18
N ILE A 291 16.93 -12.47 -4.36
CA ILE A 291 15.76 -11.71 -4.81
C ILE A 291 16.17 -10.25 -5.06
N GLU A 292 15.93 -9.78 -6.29
CA GLU A 292 16.23 -8.40 -6.66
C GLU A 292 15.29 -7.42 -5.95
N THR A 293 15.90 -6.43 -5.28
CA THR A 293 15.16 -5.34 -4.63
C THR A 293 15.52 -4.00 -5.26
N ALA A 294 14.51 -3.17 -5.49
CA ALA A 294 14.73 -1.83 -6.03
C ALA A 294 15.51 -0.95 -5.04
N LEU A 295 16.55 -0.29 -5.54
CA LEU A 295 17.29 0.74 -4.82
C LEU A 295 16.89 2.13 -5.32
N PRO A 296 17.03 3.19 -4.51
CA PRO A 296 16.84 4.56 -4.98
C PRO A 296 17.75 4.87 -6.17
N LEU A 297 17.27 5.73 -7.09
CA LEU A 297 18.12 6.25 -8.16
C LEU A 297 19.23 7.12 -7.58
N THR A 298 20.43 6.97 -8.09
CA THR A 298 21.55 7.85 -7.77
C THR A 298 21.60 8.99 -8.79
N ARG A 299 22.34 10.07 -8.49
CA ARG A 299 22.49 11.19 -9.44
C ARG A 299 23.21 10.82 -10.75
N ASN A 300 23.71 9.59 -10.84
CA ASN A 300 24.44 9.05 -12.00
C ASN A 300 23.62 8.04 -12.81
N ASP A 301 22.41 7.70 -12.37
CA ASP A 301 21.45 6.86 -13.13
C ASP A 301 20.50 7.76 -13.96
#